data_ae815247a0b14863f492b83414186a69
#
_entry.id   ae815247a0b14863f492b83414186a69
#
_cell.length_a   1.000
_cell.length_b   1.000
_cell.length_c   1.000
_cell.angle_alpha   90.00
_cell.angle_beta   90.00
_cell.angle_gamma   90.00
#
_symmetry.space_group_name_H-M   'P 1'
#
loop_
_entity.id
_entity.type
_entity.pdbx_description
1 polymer ?
#
loop_
_entity_poly.entity_id
_entity_poly.type
_entity_poly.pdbx_seq_one_letter_code
_entity_poly.pdbx_strand_id
1 'polypeptide(L)' 'YYKELENHEIVNIQLKKCENAIRKAMNTRIEKIIIVHGIGVGTLKKEVHQLLDQYNFRYYTSQDGGSTEVML' A
#
# COMPACT_ATOMS: atom_id res chain seq x y z
N TYR A 1 -15.61 10.24 -15.87
CA TYR A 1 -14.58 9.30 -16.25
C TYR A 1 -14.35 8.24 -15.17
N TYR A 2 -14.21 8.65 -13.93
CA TYR A 2 -14.13 7.69 -12.82
C TYR A 2 -15.42 6.90 -12.63
N LYS A 3 -16.50 7.35 -13.20
CA LYS A 3 -17.77 6.65 -13.11
C LYS A 3 -17.74 5.29 -13.79
N GLU A 4 -16.78 5.07 -14.67
CA GLU A 4 -16.66 3.82 -15.41
C GLU A 4 -15.85 2.78 -14.69
N LEU A 5 -15.16 3.17 -13.60
CA LEU A 5 -14.35 2.25 -12.82
C LEU A 5 -15.05 1.90 -11.52
N GLU A 6 -15.11 0.63 -11.22
CA GLU A 6 -15.56 0.16 -9.93
C GLU A 6 -14.52 0.48 -8.86
N ASN A 7 -14.96 0.67 -7.61
CA ASN A 7 -14.05 0.98 -6.52
C ASN A 7 -12.96 -0.07 -6.36
N HIS A 8 -13.31 -1.36 -6.52
CA HIS A 8 -12.33 -2.42 -6.41
C HIS A 8 -11.27 -2.37 -7.52
N GLU A 9 -11.63 -1.89 -8.70
CA GLU A 9 -10.67 -1.74 -9.79
C GLU A 9 -9.66 -0.64 -9.50
N ILE A 10 -10.12 0.47 -8.93
CA ILE A 10 -9.25 1.57 -8.52
C ILE A 10 -8.28 1.09 -7.45
N VAL A 11 -8.78 0.37 -6.46
CA VAL A 11 -7.96 -0.18 -5.37
C VAL A 11 -6.94 -1.16 -5.94
N ASN A 12 -7.33 -2.03 -6.86
CA ASN A 12 -6.42 -2.99 -7.47
C ASN A 12 -5.28 -2.32 -8.23
N ILE A 13 -5.57 -1.24 -8.95
CA ILE A 13 -4.54 -0.47 -9.66
C ILE A 13 -3.55 0.12 -8.66
N GLN A 14 -4.04 0.69 -7.57
CA GLN A 14 -3.20 1.27 -6.53
C GLN A 14 -2.38 0.21 -5.81
N LEU A 15 -2.95 -0.96 -5.56
CA LEU A 15 -2.23 -2.08 -4.96
C LEU A 15 -1.09 -2.56 -5.84
N LYS A 16 -1.32 -2.63 -7.14
CA LYS A 16 -0.30 -3.04 -8.08
C LYS A 16 0.87 -2.07 -8.09
N LYS A 17 0.58 -0.77 -8.04
CA LYS A 17 1.62 0.25 -7.94
C LYS A 17 2.40 0.10 -6.63
N CYS A 18 1.71 -0.17 -5.54
CA CYS A 18 2.33 -0.40 -4.25
C CYS A 18 3.26 -1.61 -4.29
N GLU A 19 2.81 -2.72 -4.86
CA GLU A 19 3.61 -3.94 -5.00
C GLU A 19 4.85 -3.68 -5.84
N ASN A 20 4.71 -2.96 -6.95
CA ASN A 20 5.84 -2.62 -7.80
C ASN A 20 6.86 -1.74 -7.05
N ALA A 21 6.39 -0.80 -6.24
CA ALA A 21 7.27 0.04 -5.43
C ALA A 21 8.04 -0.78 -4.41
N ILE A 22 7.39 -1.75 -3.78
CA ILE A 22 8.03 -2.65 -2.81
C ILE A 22 9.12 -3.47 -3.50
N ARG A 23 8.81 -4.06 -4.65
CA ARG A 23 9.79 -4.85 -5.40
C ARG A 23 10.99 -4.02 -5.80
N LYS A 24 10.76 -2.81 -6.29
CA LYS A 24 11.83 -1.91 -6.68
C LYS A 24 12.70 -1.55 -5.48
N ALA A 25 12.07 -1.26 -4.35
CA ALA A 25 12.80 -0.93 -3.12
C ALA A 25 13.66 -2.09 -2.65
N MET A 26 13.14 -3.32 -2.71
CA MET A 26 13.91 -4.50 -2.35
C MET A 26 15.12 -4.70 -3.25
N ASN A 27 14.94 -4.48 -4.55
CA ASN A 27 16.04 -4.64 -5.53
C ASN A 27 17.10 -3.57 -5.37
N THR A 28 16.77 -2.41 -4.83
CA THR A 28 17.72 -1.31 -4.64
C THR A 28 18.25 -1.22 -3.21
N ARG A 29 17.96 -2.23 -2.37
CA ARG A 29 18.43 -2.31 -0.98
C ARG A 29 17.93 -1.16 -0.10
N ILE A 30 16.76 -0.64 -0.41
CA ILE A 30 16.10 0.34 0.46
C ILE A 30 15.56 -0.40 1.67
N GLU A 31 15.82 0.13 2.87
CA GLU A 31 15.45 -0.54 4.10
C GLU A 31 14.00 -0.26 4.53
N LYS A 32 13.43 0.83 4.07
CA LYS A 32 12.12 1.27 4.50
C LYS A 32 11.44 2.08 3.41
N ILE A 33 10.14 1.90 3.24
CA ILE A 33 9.32 2.74 2.37
C ILE A 33 8.07 3.19 3.13
N ILE A 34 7.49 4.29 2.68
CA ILE A 34 6.25 4.80 3.25
C ILE A 34 5.20 4.77 2.14
N ILE A 35 4.10 4.07 2.40
CA ILE A 35 2.99 3.96 1.47
C ILE A 35 1.88 4.88 1.93
N VAL A 36 1.55 5.89 1.12
CA VAL A 36 0.48 6.83 1.43
C VAL A 36 -0.80 6.32 0.79
N HIS A 37 -1.73 5.84 1.61
CA HIS A 37 -3.02 5.30 1.15
C HIS A 37 -4.19 6.20 1.48
N GLY A 38 -3.94 7.29 2.21
CA GLY A 38 -5.00 8.23 2.57
C GLY A 38 -5.82 7.77 3.77
N ILE A 39 -6.69 8.67 4.23
CA ILE A 39 -7.50 8.45 5.44
C ILE A 39 -8.91 7.95 5.12
N GLY A 40 -9.33 7.95 3.87
CA GLY A 40 -10.68 7.67 3.40
C GLY A 40 -11.42 6.53 4.10
N VAL A 41 -12.18 5.74 3.35
CA VAL A 41 -13.00 4.66 3.91
C VAL A 41 -12.18 3.45 4.38
N GLY A 42 -10.87 3.50 4.24
CA GLY A 42 -9.99 2.45 4.77
C GLY A 42 -9.85 1.20 3.91
N THR A 43 -10.51 1.15 2.76
CA THR A 43 -10.44 -0.01 1.88
C THR A 43 -9.02 -0.25 1.36
N LEU A 44 -8.38 0.80 0.86
CA LEU A 44 -7.02 0.68 0.34
C LEU A 44 -6.03 0.33 1.45
N LYS A 45 -6.18 0.96 2.61
CA LYS A 45 -5.35 0.65 3.77
C LYS A 45 -5.43 -0.83 4.13
N LYS A 46 -6.64 -1.38 4.19
CA LYS A 46 -6.87 -2.78 4.53
C LYS A 46 -6.20 -3.70 3.51
N GLU A 47 -6.36 -3.40 2.23
CA GLU A 47 -5.77 -4.21 1.17
C GLU A 47 -4.25 -4.14 1.18
N VAL A 48 -3.69 -2.95 1.43
CA VAL A 48 -2.25 -2.79 1.57
C VAL A 48 -1.73 -3.64 2.72
N HIS A 49 -2.40 -3.59 3.87
CA HIS A 49 -1.98 -4.37 5.03
C HIS A 49 -2.05 -5.88 4.75
N GLN A 50 -3.07 -6.34 4.04
CA GLN A 50 -3.16 -7.75 3.65
C GLN A 50 -2.01 -8.15 2.73
N LEU A 51 -1.65 -7.28 1.78
CA LEU A 51 -0.53 -7.52 0.89
C LEU A 51 0.78 -7.66 1.68
N LEU A 52 1.00 -6.76 2.64
CA LEU A 52 2.21 -6.78 3.46
C LEU A 52 2.25 -8.02 4.35
N ASP A 53 1.09 -8.45 4.85
CA ASP A 53 1.01 -9.69 5.63
C ASP A 53 1.38 -10.92 4.80
N GLN A 54 0.97 -10.95 3.52
CA GLN A 54 1.31 -12.05 2.62
C GLN A 54 2.82 -12.16 2.42
N TYR A 55 3.53 -11.03 2.41
CA TYR A 55 4.99 -11.00 2.26
C TYR A 55 5.72 -11.10 3.59
N ASN A 56 5.00 -11.14 4.72
CA ASN A 56 5.57 -11.17 6.06
C ASN A 56 6.44 -9.96 6.38
N PHE A 57 6.12 -8.80 5.82
CA PHE A 57 6.80 -7.56 6.13
C PHE A 57 6.29 -6.99 7.45
N ARG A 58 7.19 -6.35 8.19
CA ARG A 58 6.79 -5.53 9.34
C ARG A 58 6.34 -4.17 8.83
N TYR A 59 5.29 -3.63 9.41
CA TYR A 59 4.80 -2.33 9.02
C TYR A 59 4.16 -1.63 10.22
N TYR A 60 4.12 -0.31 10.13
CA TYR A 60 3.53 0.54 11.16
C TYR A 60 2.65 1.58 10.51
N THR A 61 1.43 1.74 11.02
CA THR A 61 0.52 2.76 10.54
C THR A 61 0.85 4.10 11.19
N SER A 62 0.81 5.18 10.42
CA SER A 62 1.03 6.53 10.95
C SER A 62 -0.08 6.91 11.94
N GLN A 63 0.18 7.94 12.77
CA GLN A 63 -0.79 8.38 13.77
C GLN A 63 -2.11 8.80 13.17
N ASP A 64 -2.09 9.47 12.02
CA ASP A 64 -3.31 9.91 11.35
C ASP A 64 -3.98 8.81 10.55
N GLY A 65 -3.35 7.65 10.40
CA GLY A 65 -3.89 6.54 9.64
C GLY A 65 -3.80 6.71 8.13
N GLY A 66 -3.15 7.76 7.65
CA GLY A 66 -3.07 8.06 6.22
C GLY A 66 -1.94 7.37 5.47
N SER A 67 -1.00 6.77 6.17
CA SER A 67 0.14 6.10 5.55
C SER A 67 0.59 4.91 6.37
N THR A 68 1.36 4.04 5.74
CA THR A 68 1.95 2.86 6.38
C THR A 68 3.44 2.81 6.08
N GLU A 69 4.24 2.71 7.12
CA GLU A 69 5.69 2.57 7.01
C GLU A 69 6.02 1.09 6.96
N VAL A 70 6.72 0.67 5.91
CA VAL A 70 7.05 -0.73 5.69
C VAL A 70 8.55 -0.93 5.89
N MET A 71 8.88 -1.88 6.73
CA MET A 71 10.27 -2.27 6.98
C MET A 71 10.64 -3.43 6.05
N LEU A 72 11.59 -3.20 5.18
CA LEU A 72 12.02 -4.20 4.19
C LEU A 72 13.27 -5.02 4.63
#